data_afcaf809eb03e500ff359a7904e30515
#
_entry.id   afcaf809eb03e500ff359a7904e30515
#
_cell.length_a   1.000
_cell.length_b   1.000
_cell.length_c   1.000
_cell.angle_alpha   90.00
_cell.angle_beta   90.00
_cell.angle_gamma   90.00
#
_symmetry.space_group_name_H-M   'P 1'
#
loop_
_entity.id
_entity.type
_entity.pdbx_description
1 polymer ?
#
loop_
_entity_poly.entity_id
_entity_poly.type
_entity_poly.pdbx_seq_one_letter_code
_entity_poly.pdbx_strand_id
1 'polypeptide(L)'
;MGKTVLLDGRTTNEKYPTPTLLNYVIDSVYPTFVKELGKLDIDILNRISEIKYEPNDVDDNRFLLLMTDGNYVYINNSTFYKLSKYMEIIRNFPNKKGVLYLDYGNNFEIIE
;
A
#
# COMPACT_ATOMS: atom_id res chain seq x y z
N MET A 1 4.16 6.62 -19.64
CA MET A 1 2.99 6.45 -19.48
C MET A 1 2.32 7.34 -18.56
N GLY A 2 2.39 7.58 -17.66
CA GLY A 2 1.78 8.59 -16.88
C GLY A 2 0.30 8.47 -16.60
N LYS A 3 -0.32 7.43 -17.06
CA LYS A 3 -1.73 7.29 -16.80
C LYS A 3 -1.95 6.71 -15.41
N THR A 4 -2.81 7.32 -14.64
CA THR A 4 -3.17 6.79 -13.33
C THR A 4 -4.45 5.97 -13.44
N VAL A 5 -4.61 5.01 -12.53
CA VAL A 5 -5.73 4.09 -12.55
C VAL A 5 -6.42 4.13 -11.20
N LEU A 6 -7.74 4.20 -11.22
CA LEU A 6 -8.52 4.11 -9.99
C LEU A 6 -8.64 2.64 -9.61
N LEU A 7 -8.31 2.33 -8.38
CA LEU A 7 -8.12 0.95 -7.98
C LEU A 7 -9.38 0.18 -7.65
N ASP A 8 -10.43 0.85 -7.23
CA ASP A 8 -11.62 0.16 -6.83
C ASP A 8 -12.70 0.17 -7.90
N GLY A 9 -12.35 0.65 -9.10
CA GLY A 9 -13.29 0.65 -10.21
C GLY A 9 -14.33 1.73 -10.17
N ARG A 10 -14.30 2.59 -9.17
CA ARG A 10 -15.25 3.69 -9.10
C ARG A 10 -14.77 4.85 -9.95
N THR A 11 -15.72 5.64 -10.42
CA THR A 11 -15.35 6.86 -11.10
C THR A 11 -14.77 7.84 -10.09
N THR A 12 -14.01 8.78 -10.60
CA THR A 12 -13.40 9.79 -9.76
C THR A 12 -14.44 10.53 -8.93
N ASN A 13 -14.14 10.65 -7.67
CA ASN A 13 -15.02 11.36 -6.75
C ASN A 13 -14.14 11.95 -5.66
N GLU A 14 -14.07 13.25 -5.61
CA GLU A 14 -13.19 13.92 -4.67
C GLU A 14 -13.52 13.65 -3.22
N LYS A 15 -14.74 13.24 -2.94
CA LYS A 15 -15.12 12.94 -1.56
C LYS A 15 -14.40 11.71 -1.02
N TYR A 16 -13.99 10.82 -1.89
CA TYR A 16 -13.42 9.53 -1.49
C TYR A 16 -12.13 9.30 -2.24
N PRO A 17 -11.06 10.01 -1.83
CA PRO A 17 -9.79 9.83 -2.51
C PRO A 17 -9.34 8.39 -2.42
N THR A 18 -8.86 7.87 -3.52
CA THR A 18 -8.34 6.52 -3.58
C THR A 18 -6.86 6.58 -3.91
N PRO A 19 -6.10 5.56 -3.48
CA PRO A 19 -4.69 5.49 -3.85
C PRO A 19 -4.54 5.44 -5.37
N THR A 20 -3.44 5.98 -5.84
CA THR A 20 -3.11 5.96 -7.26
C THR A 20 -2.18 4.79 -7.53
N LEU A 21 -2.54 3.96 -8.50
CA LEU A 21 -1.68 2.88 -8.94
C LEU A 21 -0.71 3.42 -9.97
N LEU A 22 0.58 3.28 -9.72
CA LEU A 22 1.60 3.91 -10.54
C LEU A 22 2.01 3.09 -11.76
N ASN A 23 1.81 1.78 -11.74
CA ASN A 23 2.26 0.94 -12.83
C ASN A 23 1.33 -0.25 -13.02
N TYR A 24 1.61 -1.02 -14.02
CA TYR A 24 0.80 -2.17 -14.39
C TYR A 24 0.99 -3.32 -13.40
N VAL A 25 -0.11 -3.95 -13.00
CA VAL A 25 -0.09 -5.16 -12.17
C VAL A 25 -0.50 -6.32 -13.07
N ILE A 26 0.31 -7.37 -13.09
CA ILE A 26 0.04 -8.49 -13.97
C ILE A 26 -1.29 -9.16 -13.63
N ASP A 27 -1.90 -9.79 -14.64
CA ASP A 27 -3.26 -10.31 -14.54
C ASP A 27 -3.43 -11.36 -13.44
N SER A 28 -2.39 -12.15 -13.18
CA SER A 28 -2.49 -13.20 -12.18
C SER A 28 -2.49 -12.65 -10.76
N VAL A 29 -2.04 -11.42 -10.57
CA VAL A 29 -1.92 -10.78 -9.27
C VAL A 29 -3.05 -9.79 -9.01
N TYR A 30 -3.52 -9.14 -10.07
CA TYR A 30 -4.41 -8.00 -9.94
C TYR A 30 -5.73 -8.28 -9.23
N PRO A 31 -6.46 -9.38 -9.52
CA PRO A 31 -7.76 -9.59 -8.87
C PRO A 31 -7.65 -9.71 -7.36
N THR A 32 -6.65 -10.42 -6.87
CA THR A 32 -6.45 -10.57 -5.43
C THR A 32 -6.05 -9.24 -4.80
N PHE A 33 -5.21 -8.49 -5.50
CA PHE A 33 -4.80 -7.17 -5.04
C PHE A 33 -6.00 -6.26 -4.83
N VAL A 34 -6.89 -6.18 -5.81
CA VAL A 34 -8.07 -5.33 -5.72
C VAL A 34 -8.98 -5.80 -4.59
N LYS A 35 -9.13 -7.11 -4.45
CA LYS A 35 -9.96 -7.67 -3.40
C LYS A 35 -9.42 -7.31 -2.01
N GLU A 36 -8.12 -7.48 -1.81
CA GLU A 36 -7.52 -7.20 -0.52
C GLU A 36 -7.54 -5.70 -0.21
N LEU A 37 -7.28 -4.89 -1.23
CA LEU A 37 -7.34 -3.44 -1.05
C LEU A 37 -8.74 -3.01 -0.65
N GLY A 38 -9.77 -3.64 -1.23
CA GLY A 38 -11.15 -3.31 -0.96
C GLY A 38 -11.61 -3.67 0.44
N LYS A 39 -10.85 -4.50 1.14
CA LYS A 39 -11.19 -4.86 2.52
C LYS A 39 -10.69 -3.85 3.54
N LEU A 40 -9.86 -2.92 3.13
CA LEU A 40 -9.29 -1.94 4.05
C LEU A 40 -10.29 -0.87 4.40
N ASP A 41 -10.21 -0.37 5.64
CA ASP A 41 -11.03 0.74 6.08
C ASP A 41 -10.69 1.99 5.28
N ILE A 42 -11.67 2.86 5.11
CA ILE A 42 -11.47 4.10 4.38
C ILE A 42 -10.38 4.96 5.03
N ASP A 43 -10.26 4.91 6.34
CA ASP A 43 -9.21 5.67 7.04
C ASP A 43 -7.82 5.22 6.60
N ILE A 44 -7.64 3.92 6.43
CA ILE A 44 -6.35 3.39 5.98
C ILE A 44 -6.14 3.74 4.51
N LEU A 45 -7.18 3.58 3.69
CA LEU A 45 -7.07 3.93 2.27
C LEU A 45 -6.67 5.38 2.07
N ASN A 46 -7.20 6.26 2.92
CA ASN A 46 -6.88 7.68 2.82
C ASN A 46 -5.43 7.99 3.20
N ARG A 47 -4.77 7.07 3.87
CA ARG A 47 -3.36 7.26 4.24
C ARG A 47 -2.40 6.74 3.21
N ILE A 48 -2.90 6.08 2.18
CA ILE A 48 -2.07 5.57 1.09
C ILE A 48 -2.16 6.57 -0.06
N SER A 49 -1.02 7.17 -0.40
CA SER A 49 -0.99 8.13 -1.48
C SER A 49 -0.86 7.42 -2.83
N GLU A 50 0.10 6.53 -2.93
CA GLU A 50 0.39 5.85 -4.19
C GLU A 50 0.77 4.40 -3.92
N ILE A 51 0.51 3.54 -4.91
CA ILE A 51 0.85 2.13 -4.84
C ILE A 51 1.63 1.76 -6.07
N LYS A 52 2.74 1.07 -5.87
CA LYS A 52 3.56 0.58 -6.97
C LYS A 52 3.68 -0.93 -6.87
N TYR A 53 3.37 -1.62 -7.95
CA TYR A 53 3.59 -3.06 -8.01
C TYR A 53 5.10 -3.28 -8.14
N GLU A 54 5.67 -4.03 -7.20
CA GLU A 54 7.12 -4.15 -7.14
C GLU A 54 7.51 -5.57 -6.75
N PRO A 55 7.28 -6.53 -7.64
CA PRO A 55 7.64 -7.92 -7.36
C PRO A 55 9.15 -8.09 -7.29
N ASN A 56 9.57 -9.18 -6.64
CA ASN A 56 10.98 -9.55 -6.66
C ASN A 56 11.07 -11.04 -6.91
N ASP A 57 12.27 -11.59 -6.78
CA ASP A 57 12.53 -12.99 -7.15
C ASP A 57 11.78 -13.99 -6.27
N VAL A 58 11.40 -13.59 -5.07
CA VAL A 58 10.75 -14.50 -4.13
C VAL A 58 9.29 -14.18 -3.89
N ASP A 59 8.79 -13.04 -4.40
CA ASP A 59 7.43 -12.61 -4.10
C ASP A 59 6.83 -11.89 -5.29
N ASP A 60 6.00 -12.59 -6.05
CA ASP A 60 5.32 -12.04 -7.23
C ASP A 60 4.22 -11.05 -6.86
N ASN A 61 3.80 -11.05 -5.61
CA ASN A 61 2.64 -10.28 -5.15
C ASN A 61 3.02 -9.07 -4.33
N ARG A 62 4.27 -8.64 -4.44
CA ARG A 62 4.80 -7.58 -3.59
C ARG A 62 4.48 -6.21 -4.15
N PHE A 63 4.15 -5.30 -3.24
CA PHE A 63 3.81 -3.91 -3.57
C PHE A 63 4.56 -2.97 -2.66
N LEU A 64 4.81 -1.77 -3.16
CA LEU A 64 5.36 -0.67 -2.38
C LEU A 64 4.27 0.39 -2.26
N LEU A 65 3.93 0.75 -1.04
CA LEU A 65 2.97 1.80 -0.77
C LEU A 65 3.69 3.06 -0.33
N LEU A 66 3.30 4.19 -0.91
CA LEU A 66 3.77 5.49 -0.45
C LEU A 66 2.65 6.08 0.41
N MET A 67 2.96 6.29 1.67
CA MET A 67 1.96 6.78 2.62
C MET A 67 1.96 8.30 2.67
N THR A 68 0.82 8.86 3.04
CA THR A 68 0.69 10.33 3.08
C THR A 68 1.58 10.98 4.13
N ASP A 69 2.03 10.21 5.14
CA ASP A 69 2.89 10.73 6.19
C ASP A 69 4.38 10.67 5.84
N GLY A 70 4.70 10.22 4.62
CA GLY A 70 6.08 10.17 4.19
C GLY A 70 6.77 8.84 4.40
N ASN A 71 6.09 7.86 4.97
CA ASN A 71 6.64 6.53 5.15
C ASN A 71 6.36 5.68 3.92
N TYR A 72 7.12 4.58 3.81
CA TYR A 72 6.91 3.57 2.76
C TYR A 72 6.55 2.26 3.42
N VAL A 73 5.77 1.45 2.72
CA VAL A 73 5.37 0.13 3.22
C VAL A 73 5.56 -0.89 2.12
N TYR A 74 6.33 -1.94 2.39
CA TYR A 74 6.37 -3.10 1.51
C TYR A 74 5.37 -4.12 2.03
N ILE A 75 4.53 -4.61 1.15
CA ILE A 75 3.42 -5.49 1.53
C ILE A 75 3.13 -6.40 0.35
N ASN A 76 2.40 -7.48 0.59
CA ASN A 76 1.98 -8.35 -0.50
C ASN A 76 0.52 -8.73 -0.32
N ASN A 77 -0.03 -9.46 -1.30
CA ASN A 77 -1.44 -9.82 -1.28
C ASN A 77 -1.84 -10.61 -0.03
N SER A 78 -0.91 -11.35 0.54
CA SER A 78 -1.19 -12.13 1.74
C SER A 78 -1.14 -11.32 3.01
N THR A 79 -0.56 -10.14 2.98
CA THR A 79 -0.30 -9.36 4.19
C THR A 79 -0.98 -7.99 4.19
N PHE A 80 -1.80 -7.67 3.20
CA PHE A 80 -2.52 -6.40 3.18
C PHE A 80 -3.32 -6.17 4.46
N TYR A 81 -3.85 -7.25 5.05
CA TYR A 81 -4.62 -7.12 6.28
C TYR A 81 -3.81 -6.49 7.42
N LYS A 82 -2.49 -6.58 7.36
CA LYS A 82 -1.63 -6.00 8.40
C LYS A 82 -1.67 -4.48 8.44
N LEU A 83 -2.15 -3.86 7.36
CA LEU A 83 -2.27 -2.40 7.34
C LEU A 83 -3.24 -1.89 8.40
N SER A 84 -4.12 -2.74 8.90
CA SER A 84 -5.01 -2.33 9.98
C SER A 84 -4.23 -1.96 11.25
N LYS A 85 -2.98 -2.40 11.33
CA LYS A 85 -2.12 -2.10 12.47
C LYS A 85 -1.14 -0.96 12.20
N TYR A 86 -1.22 -0.37 11.01
CA TYR A 86 -0.23 0.63 10.59
C TYR A 86 -0.05 1.75 11.63
N MET A 87 -1.17 2.32 12.08
CA MET A 87 -1.08 3.44 13.02
C MET A 87 -0.47 3.03 14.35
N GLU A 88 -0.77 1.82 14.81
CA GLU A 88 -0.19 1.31 16.06
C GLU A 88 1.32 1.18 15.93
N ILE A 89 1.77 0.65 14.78
CA ILE A 89 3.20 0.45 14.56
C ILE A 89 3.92 1.79 14.47
N ILE A 90 3.38 2.70 13.68
CA ILE A 90 4.03 4.00 13.45
C ILE A 90 4.07 4.84 14.73
N ARG A 91 3.10 4.65 15.60
CA ARG A 91 3.05 5.39 16.86
C ARG A 91 4.25 5.12 17.74
N ASN A 92 4.92 4.00 17.55
CA ASN A 92 6.13 3.66 18.29
C ASN A 92 7.36 4.42 17.80
N PHE A 93 7.24 5.12 16.68
CA PHE A 93 8.38 5.82 16.06
C PHE A 93 8.00 7.27 15.75
N PRO A 94 7.62 8.05 16.77
CA PRO A 94 7.18 9.43 16.52
C PRO A 94 8.29 10.26 15.90
N ASN A 95 7.91 11.08 14.94
CA ASN A 95 8.84 11.99 14.26
C ASN A 95 9.92 11.27 13.47
N LYS A 96 9.70 10.00 13.13
CA LYS A 96 10.65 9.24 12.30
C LYS A 96 9.99 8.87 11.00
N LYS A 97 10.80 8.78 9.95
CA LYS A 97 10.35 8.33 8.64
C LYS A 97 11.15 7.10 8.26
N GLY A 98 10.51 6.19 7.58
CA GLY A 98 11.21 5.00 7.19
C GLY A 98 10.39 4.08 6.34
N VAL A 99 10.83 2.84 6.27
CA VAL A 99 10.21 1.79 5.48
C VAL A 99 9.70 0.71 6.42
N LEU A 100 8.42 0.43 6.33
CA LEU A 100 7.79 -0.63 7.10
C LEU A 100 7.68 -1.86 6.22
N TYR A 101 8.30 -2.95 6.65
CA TYR A 101 8.29 -4.21 5.91
C TYR A 101 7.20 -5.10 6.49
N LEU A 102 6.10 -5.19 5.80
CA LEU A 102 4.99 -6.06 6.19
C LEU A 102 4.86 -7.28 5.29
N ASP A 103 5.68 -7.34 4.23
CA ASP A 103 5.72 -8.54 3.38
C ASP A 103 6.36 -9.71 4.13
N TYR A 104 7.32 -9.43 5.01
CA TYR A 104 7.92 -10.43 5.89
C TYR A 104 7.99 -9.85 7.29
N GLY A 105 7.18 -10.37 8.20
CA GLY A 105 7.22 -9.90 9.56
C GLY A 105 6.69 -8.47 9.70
N ASN A 106 7.18 -7.73 10.68
CA ASN A 106 6.72 -6.38 10.98
C ASN A 106 7.91 -5.50 11.37
N ASN A 107 8.81 -5.28 10.44
CA ASN A 107 10.03 -4.52 10.68
C ASN A 107 9.92 -3.10 10.18
N PHE A 108 10.36 -2.14 10.97
CA PHE A 108 10.40 -0.75 10.54
C PHE A 108 11.85 -0.29 10.50
N GLU A 109 12.29 0.17 9.34
CA GLU A 109 13.65 0.64 9.15
C GLU A 109 13.63 2.15 9.01
N ILE A 110 14.26 2.84 9.94
CA ILE A 110 14.31 4.31 9.94
C ILE A 110 15.32 4.75 8.90
N ILE A 111 14.91 5.66 8.02
CA ILE A 111 15.79 6.18 6.98
C ILE A 111 16.09 7.65 7.17
N GLU A 112 15.65 8.21 8.28
CA GLU A 112 15.91 9.62 8.48
C GLU A 112 16.32 9.92 9.89
#